data_7480a79dc511e378be879bf33833273d
#
_entry.id   7480a79dc511e378be879bf33833273d
#
_cell.length_a   1.000
_cell.length_b   1.000
_cell.length_c   1.000
_cell.angle_alpha   90.00
_cell.angle_beta   90.00
_cell.angle_gamma   90.00
#
_symmetry.space_group_name_H-M   'P 1'
#
loop_
_entity.id
_entity.type
_entity.pdbx_description
1 polymer ?
#
loop_
_entity_poly.entity_id
_entity_poly.type
_entity_poly.pdbx_seq_one_letter_code
_entity_poly.pdbx_strand_id
1 'polypeptide(L)'
;RRLKLSHLTNQLRALFSIVAVFGHDSEEAYVRAYNAGMQNLFGSQDWPRFYLPADWTPLIDSALVDLDRARPLIKEEIINSLMVTIAHDRDYRIEEYEMLRVISALLHCPMPLLDGDRHWHLE
;
A
#
# COMPACT_ATOMS: atom_id res chain seq x y z
N ARG A 1 -13.52 -10.53 -16.52
CA ARG A 1 -13.19 -9.17 -16.90
C ARG A 1 -12.01 -8.64 -16.08
N ARG A 2 -11.06 -8.05 -16.75
CA ARG A 2 -9.85 -7.60 -16.09
C ARG A 2 -10.00 -6.17 -15.61
N LEU A 3 -9.50 -5.91 -14.40
CA LEU A 3 -9.45 -4.56 -13.86
C LEU A 3 -8.05 -4.01 -14.05
N LYS A 4 -7.98 -2.80 -14.60
CA LYS A 4 -6.73 -2.09 -14.78
C LYS A 4 -6.52 -1.13 -13.62
N LEU A 5 -5.28 -0.69 -13.43
CA LEU A 5 -4.98 0.28 -12.37
C LEU A 5 -5.87 1.51 -12.49
N SER A 6 -6.13 1.96 -13.71
CA SER A 6 -6.94 3.16 -13.91
C SER A 6 -8.37 3.00 -13.40
N HIS A 7 -8.84 1.77 -13.26
CA HIS A 7 -10.18 1.52 -12.74
C HIS A 7 -10.21 1.47 -11.21
N LEU A 8 -9.04 1.48 -10.60
CA LEU A 8 -8.92 1.24 -9.16
C LEU A 8 -8.28 2.41 -8.43
N THR A 9 -8.24 3.59 -9.06
CA THR A 9 -7.51 4.72 -8.48
C THR A 9 -8.04 5.14 -7.13
N ASN A 10 -9.35 5.15 -6.93
CA ASN A 10 -9.90 5.54 -5.64
C ASN A 10 -9.60 4.52 -4.56
N GLN A 11 -9.66 3.24 -4.92
CA GLN A 11 -9.35 2.17 -3.99
C GLN A 11 -7.88 2.18 -3.61
N LEU A 12 -7.02 2.43 -4.58
CA LEU A 12 -5.58 2.50 -4.33
C LEU A 12 -5.24 3.71 -3.50
N ARG A 13 -5.90 4.85 -3.74
CA ARG A 13 -5.68 6.03 -2.91
C ARG A 13 -6.01 5.74 -1.45
N ALA A 14 -7.15 5.08 -1.21
CA ALA A 14 -7.55 4.75 0.15
C ALA A 14 -6.50 3.86 0.82
N LEU A 15 -6.11 2.79 0.14
CA LEU A 15 -5.18 1.83 0.72
C LEU A 15 -3.81 2.46 1.00
N PHE A 16 -3.25 3.14 0.02
CA PHE A 16 -1.92 3.73 0.17
C PHE A 16 -1.92 4.88 1.18
N SER A 17 -3.02 5.65 1.25
CA SER A 17 -3.12 6.72 2.24
C SER A 17 -3.13 6.16 3.66
N ILE A 18 -3.89 5.10 3.88
CA ILE A 18 -3.96 4.49 5.20
C ILE A 18 -2.62 3.91 5.62
N VAL A 19 -1.97 3.18 4.72
CA VAL A 19 -0.68 2.58 5.03
C VAL A 19 0.35 3.66 5.33
N ALA A 20 0.33 4.75 4.57
CA ALA A 20 1.27 5.85 4.80
C ALA A 20 1.06 6.50 6.16
N VAL A 21 -0.19 6.76 6.51
CA VAL A 21 -0.48 7.43 7.79
C VAL A 21 -0.06 6.55 8.96
N PHE A 22 -0.29 5.26 8.88
CA PHE A 22 0.04 4.36 9.98
C PHE A 22 1.53 4.22 10.18
N GLY A 23 2.33 4.43 9.15
CA GLY A 23 3.76 4.20 9.22
C GLY A 23 4.61 5.43 9.44
N HIS A 24 4.01 6.61 9.51
CA HIS A 24 4.80 7.84 9.56
C HIS A 24 4.17 8.83 10.52
N ASP A 25 5.02 9.64 11.17
CA ASP A 25 4.59 10.45 12.30
C ASP A 25 4.19 11.87 11.94
N SER A 26 4.48 12.35 10.74
CA SER A 26 4.12 13.71 10.36
C SER A 26 3.41 13.68 9.01
N GLU A 27 2.61 14.73 8.78
CA GLU A 27 1.91 14.83 7.51
C GLU A 27 2.88 14.88 6.34
N GLU A 28 3.96 15.64 6.49
CA GLU A 28 4.95 15.72 5.44
C GLU A 28 5.53 14.35 5.12
N ALA A 29 5.82 13.56 6.15
CA ALA A 29 6.40 12.25 5.97
C ALA A 29 5.44 11.29 5.30
N TYR A 30 4.17 11.26 5.75
CA TYR A 30 3.28 10.27 5.16
C TYR A 30 2.80 10.65 3.77
N VAL A 31 2.74 11.94 3.46
CA VAL A 31 2.42 12.33 2.09
C VAL A 31 3.54 11.92 1.14
N ARG A 32 4.80 12.11 1.56
CA ARG A 32 5.93 11.65 0.74
C ARG A 32 5.94 10.15 0.57
N ALA A 33 5.63 9.42 1.63
CA ALA A 33 5.60 7.96 1.55
C ALA A 33 4.49 7.47 0.63
N TYR A 34 3.33 8.11 0.71
CA TYR A 34 2.22 7.82 -0.18
C TYR A 34 2.64 8.01 -1.63
N ASN A 35 3.24 9.16 -1.93
CA ASN A 35 3.62 9.45 -3.31
C ASN A 35 4.71 8.52 -3.81
N ALA A 36 5.64 8.13 -2.94
CA ALA A 36 6.69 7.19 -3.35
C ALA A 36 6.10 5.85 -3.76
N GLY A 37 5.15 5.34 -3.00
CA GLY A 37 4.50 4.09 -3.33
C GLY A 37 3.66 4.18 -4.60
N MET A 38 2.90 5.26 -4.72
CA MET A 38 2.07 5.46 -5.91
C MET A 38 2.92 5.62 -7.16
N GLN A 39 4.04 6.30 -7.05
CA GLN A 39 4.94 6.42 -8.18
C GLN A 39 5.49 5.05 -8.61
N ASN A 40 5.83 4.23 -7.64
CA ASN A 40 6.31 2.89 -7.93
C ASN A 40 5.26 2.08 -8.68
N LEU A 41 4.00 2.26 -8.33
CA LEU A 41 2.91 1.50 -8.93
C LEU A 41 2.49 2.07 -10.29
N PHE A 42 2.33 3.38 -10.37
CA PHE A 42 1.79 4.01 -11.59
C PHE A 42 2.84 4.37 -12.60
N GLY A 43 4.11 4.46 -12.20
CA GLY A 43 5.18 4.82 -13.12
C GLY A 43 5.03 6.24 -13.60
N SER A 44 4.95 6.42 -14.91
CA SER A 44 4.83 7.76 -15.50
C SER A 44 3.39 8.22 -15.60
N GLN A 45 2.42 7.38 -15.23
CA GLN A 45 1.02 7.78 -15.28
C GLN A 45 0.68 8.58 -14.03
N ASP A 46 -0.34 9.42 -14.17
CA ASP A 46 -0.81 10.22 -13.05
C ASP A 46 -1.50 9.36 -12.01
N TRP A 47 -1.42 9.78 -10.77
CA TRP A 47 -2.14 9.15 -9.67
C TRP A 47 -2.82 10.21 -8.83
N PRO A 48 -3.88 9.85 -8.08
CA PRO A 48 -4.62 10.84 -7.29
C PRO A 48 -3.80 11.30 -6.10
N ARG A 49 -4.09 12.52 -5.63
CA ARG A 49 -3.42 13.10 -4.48
C ARG A 49 -3.76 12.32 -3.23
N PHE A 50 -2.85 12.37 -2.27
CA PHE A 50 -3.10 11.80 -0.96
C PHE A 50 -4.41 12.35 -0.40
N TYR A 51 -5.24 11.48 0.12
CA TYR A 51 -6.46 11.88 0.81
C TYR A 51 -6.96 10.74 1.67
N LEU A 52 -7.21 11.05 2.93
CA LEU A 52 -7.77 10.09 3.85
C LEU A 52 -8.89 10.77 4.64
N PRO A 53 -10.16 10.45 4.35
CA PRO A 53 -11.26 11.07 5.08
C PRO A 53 -11.28 10.58 6.52
N ALA A 54 -11.92 11.37 7.39
CA ALA A 54 -12.02 11.01 8.79
C ALA A 54 -12.73 9.66 8.97
N ASP A 55 -13.74 9.41 8.15
CA ASP A 55 -14.49 8.16 8.22
C ASP A 55 -13.97 7.19 7.16
N TRP A 56 -12.75 6.71 7.38
CA TRP A 56 -12.07 5.89 6.39
C TRP A 56 -12.34 4.38 6.51
N THR A 57 -12.86 3.93 7.65
CA THR A 57 -12.97 2.50 7.91
C THR A 57 -13.83 1.77 6.88
N PRO A 58 -15.06 2.20 6.59
CA PRO A 58 -15.82 1.50 5.55
C PRO A 58 -15.20 1.64 4.17
N LEU A 59 -14.47 2.72 3.95
CA LEU A 59 -13.82 2.93 2.68
C LEU A 59 -12.74 1.89 2.41
N ILE A 60 -11.94 1.56 3.43
CA ILE A 60 -10.88 0.57 3.23
C ILE A 60 -11.46 -0.83 3.04
N ASP A 61 -12.52 -1.15 3.75
CA ASP A 61 -13.16 -2.45 3.59
C ASP A 61 -13.64 -2.65 2.16
N SER A 62 -14.31 -1.64 1.64
CA SER A 62 -14.80 -1.68 0.27
C SER A 62 -13.65 -1.71 -0.74
N ALA A 63 -12.60 -0.94 -0.47
CA ALA A 63 -11.45 -0.90 -1.37
C ALA A 63 -10.78 -2.26 -1.48
N LEU A 64 -10.61 -2.94 -0.35
CA LEU A 64 -9.94 -4.25 -0.37
C LEU A 64 -10.73 -5.29 -1.13
N VAL A 65 -12.06 -5.25 -1.02
CA VAL A 65 -12.89 -6.16 -1.79
C VAL A 65 -12.70 -5.92 -3.28
N ASP A 66 -12.69 -4.67 -3.70
CA ASP A 66 -12.51 -4.34 -5.11
C ASP A 66 -11.12 -4.72 -5.60
N LEU A 67 -10.10 -4.45 -4.80
CA LEU A 67 -8.72 -4.74 -5.19
C LEU A 67 -8.47 -6.24 -5.28
N ASP A 68 -9.19 -7.03 -4.50
CA ASP A 68 -9.04 -8.48 -4.56
C ASP A 68 -9.49 -9.06 -5.90
N ARG A 69 -10.23 -8.30 -6.68
CA ARG A 69 -10.67 -8.75 -8.00
C ARG A 69 -9.64 -8.51 -9.09
N ALA A 70 -8.55 -7.84 -8.77
CA ALA A 70 -7.50 -7.59 -9.74
C ALA A 70 -6.73 -8.86 -10.05
N ARG A 71 -6.05 -8.86 -11.18
CA ARG A 71 -5.23 -10.01 -11.57
C ARG A 71 -4.08 -10.19 -10.61
N PRO A 72 -3.58 -11.44 -10.48
CA PRO A 72 -2.48 -11.69 -9.55
C PRO A 72 -1.24 -10.81 -9.77
N LEU A 73 -0.88 -10.54 -11.01
CA LEU A 73 0.27 -9.67 -11.26
C LEU A 73 0.04 -8.26 -10.78
N ILE A 74 -1.18 -7.76 -10.91
CA ILE A 74 -1.52 -6.42 -10.42
C ILE A 74 -1.45 -6.41 -8.89
N LYS A 75 -1.99 -7.44 -8.26
CA LYS A 75 -1.94 -7.54 -6.79
C LYS A 75 -0.49 -7.55 -6.31
N GLU A 76 0.36 -8.29 -7.00
CA GLU A 76 1.77 -8.37 -6.65
C GLU A 76 2.42 -7.00 -6.73
N GLU A 77 2.12 -6.24 -7.78
CA GLU A 77 2.64 -4.89 -7.92
C GLU A 77 2.13 -3.98 -6.83
N ILE A 78 0.87 -4.14 -6.45
CA ILE A 78 0.29 -3.34 -5.36
C ILE A 78 1.05 -3.61 -4.05
N ILE A 79 1.26 -4.88 -3.74
CA ILE A 79 1.96 -5.24 -2.50
C ILE A 79 3.40 -4.73 -2.53
N ASN A 80 4.09 -4.88 -3.64
CA ASN A 80 5.46 -4.37 -3.75
C ASN A 80 5.51 -2.85 -3.58
N SER A 81 4.52 -2.16 -4.11
CA SER A 81 4.48 -0.70 -3.99
C SER A 81 4.13 -0.25 -2.58
N LEU A 82 3.29 -1.03 -1.87
CA LEU A 82 3.04 -0.75 -0.46
C LEU A 82 4.32 -0.89 0.37
N MET A 83 5.18 -1.84 0.00
CA MET A 83 6.49 -1.93 0.66
C MET A 83 7.29 -0.65 0.49
N VAL A 84 7.21 -0.03 -0.68
CA VAL A 84 7.90 1.24 -0.90
C VAL A 84 7.37 2.31 0.04
N THR A 85 6.05 2.38 0.20
CA THR A 85 5.45 3.34 1.13
C THR A 85 5.91 3.08 2.56
N ILE A 86 5.90 1.84 2.99
CA ILE A 86 6.29 1.46 4.35
C ILE A 86 7.76 1.79 4.58
N ALA A 87 8.60 1.49 3.63
CA ALA A 87 10.04 1.59 3.79
C ALA A 87 10.60 2.97 3.46
N HIS A 88 9.74 3.92 3.16
CA HIS A 88 10.20 5.20 2.62
C HIS A 88 11.19 5.92 3.53
N ASP A 89 10.97 5.86 4.83
CA ASP A 89 11.86 6.52 5.78
C ASP A 89 12.92 5.59 6.34
N ARG A 90 12.95 4.36 5.85
CA ARG A 90 13.92 3.35 6.27
C ARG A 90 13.81 2.94 7.72
N ASP A 91 12.68 3.23 8.33
CA ASP A 91 12.46 2.90 9.73
C ASP A 91 11.33 1.90 9.81
N TYR A 92 11.65 0.65 9.56
CA TYR A 92 10.66 -0.41 9.53
C TYR A 92 10.20 -0.73 10.94
N ARG A 93 8.89 -0.90 11.08
CA ARG A 93 8.32 -1.32 12.34
C ARG A 93 7.63 -2.65 12.15
N ILE A 94 7.60 -3.43 13.21
CA ILE A 94 6.95 -4.72 13.14
C ILE A 94 5.46 -4.56 12.84
N GLU A 95 4.84 -3.50 13.35
CA GLU A 95 3.43 -3.24 13.10
C GLU A 95 3.15 -2.99 11.63
N GLU A 96 4.07 -2.32 10.95
CA GLU A 96 3.92 -2.07 9.52
C GLU A 96 4.01 -3.37 8.71
N TYR A 97 4.94 -4.22 9.10
CA TYR A 97 5.08 -5.51 8.46
C TYR A 97 3.85 -6.37 8.67
N GLU A 98 3.31 -6.36 9.89
CA GLU A 98 2.11 -7.13 10.19
C GLU A 98 0.90 -6.60 9.43
N MET A 99 0.81 -5.28 9.28
CA MET A 99 -0.26 -4.69 8.49
C MET A 99 -0.19 -5.15 7.05
N LEU A 100 1.01 -5.15 6.49
CA LEU A 100 1.19 -5.60 5.11
C LEU A 100 0.85 -7.07 4.98
N ARG A 101 1.17 -7.87 5.97
CA ARG A 101 0.84 -9.29 5.96
C ARG A 101 -0.67 -9.50 5.93
N VAL A 102 -1.41 -8.72 6.71
CA VAL A 102 -2.86 -8.82 6.72
C VAL A 102 -3.44 -8.40 5.37
N ILE A 103 -2.94 -7.29 4.81
CA ILE A 103 -3.40 -6.84 3.50
C ILE A 103 -3.14 -7.91 2.44
N SER A 104 -1.95 -8.50 2.46
CA SER A 104 -1.61 -9.55 1.51
C SER A 104 -2.56 -10.73 1.61
N ALA A 105 -2.89 -11.11 2.84
CA ALA A 105 -3.84 -12.20 3.05
C ALA A 105 -5.23 -11.86 2.52
N LEU A 106 -5.67 -10.63 2.75
CA LEU A 106 -6.99 -10.20 2.28
C LEU A 106 -7.06 -10.12 0.77
N LEU A 107 -5.94 -9.83 0.13
CA LEU A 107 -5.88 -9.80 -1.32
C LEU A 107 -5.54 -11.15 -1.92
N HIS A 108 -5.35 -12.18 -1.09
CA HIS A 108 -5.00 -13.51 -1.54
C HIS A 108 -3.75 -13.49 -2.41
N CYS A 109 -2.76 -12.73 -1.95
CA CYS A 109 -1.51 -12.55 -2.66
C CYS A 109 -0.36 -12.81 -1.70
N PRO A 110 0.58 -13.67 -2.06
CA PRO A 110 1.69 -13.94 -1.15
C PRO A 110 2.50 -12.69 -0.89
N MET A 111 3.04 -12.58 0.31
CA MET A 111 3.98 -11.54 0.64
C MET A 111 5.22 -11.70 -0.22
N PRO A 112 5.80 -10.58 -0.67
CA PRO A 112 7.08 -10.69 -1.36
C PRO A 112 8.13 -11.16 -0.38
N LEU A 113 9.12 -11.89 -0.91
CA LEU A 113 10.24 -12.30 -0.09
C LEU A 113 11.02 -11.07 0.27
N LEU A 114 11.20 -10.90 1.54
CA LEU A 114 12.04 -9.83 2.02
C LEU A 114 13.47 -10.27 1.82
N ASP A 115 14.20 -9.35 1.27
CA ASP A 115 15.51 -9.66 0.86
C ASP A 115 16.40 -9.73 2.02
N GLY A 116 16.52 -10.89 2.51
CA GLY A 116 17.56 -11.06 3.39
C GLY A 116 17.44 -10.37 4.63
N ASP A 117 16.53 -10.56 5.24
CA ASP A 117 16.80 -10.35 6.57
C ASP A 117 17.32 -9.02 6.91
N ARG A 118 17.72 -8.32 5.97
CA ARG A 118 18.52 -7.22 6.33
C ARG A 118 17.77 -6.06 6.85
N HIS A 119 16.50 -6.00 6.66
CA HIS A 119 15.78 -4.81 7.04
C HIS A 119 14.79 -5.02 8.13
N TRP A 120 14.58 -6.27 8.51
CA TRP A 120 13.56 -6.58 9.49
C TRP A 120 14.20 -7.11 10.74
N HIS A 121 14.29 -6.24 11.72
CA HIS A 121 14.80 -6.63 13.01
C HIS A 121 13.63 -6.89 13.91
N LEU A 122 13.60 -8.07 14.44
CA LEU A 122 12.46 -8.49 15.23
C LEU A 122 12.65 -8.28 16.72
N GLU A 123 13.70 -7.62 17.09
CA GLU A 123 13.86 -7.35 18.50
C GLU A 123 13.27 -6.03 18.91
#